data_32357d6e16e6d432e0dbba597f2e877b
#
_entry.id   32357d6e16e6d432e0dbba597f2e877b
#
_cell.length_a   1.000
_cell.length_b   1.000
_cell.length_c   1.000
_cell.angle_alpha   90.00
_cell.angle_beta   90.00
_cell.angle_gamma   90.00
#
_symmetry.space_group_name_H-M   'P 1'
#
loop_
_entity.id
_entity.type
_entity.pdbx_description
1 polymer ?
#
loop_
_entity_poly.entity_id
_entity_poly.type
_entity_poly.pdbx_seq_one_letter_code
_entity_poly.pdbx_strand_id
1 'polypeptide(L)'
;MTSRWAALVMVLALGVFVPRLAASQGGGTPQPGRQRGTGLVLGQNYPNPFGPETRIPFVVGDPPACAEPTRKYKVKLEIYNLLAQLVAVPVLQNGTNLLTGGQPVEGVELTCGTYTAYWNGNYLSTQRQVASGVYLYRLDVDGQVVVKKMLVVK
;
A
#
# COMPACT_ATOMS: atom_id res chain seq x y z
N MET A 1 -3.69 19.35 -88.35
CA MET A 1 -4.62 18.29 -88.71
C MET A 1 -5.05 17.55 -87.46
N THR A 2 -6.37 17.54 -87.25
CA THR A 2 -7.21 16.68 -86.39
C THR A 2 -7.06 16.80 -84.88
N SER A 3 -7.99 17.57 -84.39
CA SER A 3 -8.58 17.57 -83.06
C SER A 3 -9.11 16.22 -82.58
N ARG A 4 -8.99 15.92 -81.31
CA ARG A 4 -9.98 15.02 -80.67
C ARG A 4 -10.21 15.44 -79.22
N TRP A 5 -11.42 15.91 -79.03
CA TRP A 5 -12.00 16.23 -77.72
C TRP A 5 -12.21 14.95 -76.90
N ALA A 6 -11.84 14.93 -75.69
CA ALA A 6 -12.25 13.90 -74.74
C ALA A 6 -12.85 14.58 -73.50
N ALA A 7 -14.11 14.28 -73.29
CA ALA A 7 -14.98 14.85 -72.30
C ALA A 7 -14.55 14.42 -70.86
N LEU A 8 -14.51 15.41 -70.03
CA LEU A 8 -14.30 15.23 -68.58
C LEU A 8 -15.64 14.87 -67.93
N VAL A 9 -15.79 13.62 -67.52
CA VAL A 9 -16.94 13.19 -66.71
C VAL A 9 -16.59 13.42 -65.24
N MET A 10 -17.20 14.43 -64.65
CA MET A 10 -17.10 14.76 -63.27
C MET A 10 -18.12 13.88 -62.49
N VAL A 11 -17.64 12.84 -61.81
CA VAL A 11 -18.46 12.07 -60.90
C VAL A 11 -18.42 12.71 -59.53
N LEU A 12 -19.52 13.36 -59.20
CA LEU A 12 -19.77 13.87 -57.83
C LEU A 12 -20.14 12.69 -56.93
N ALA A 13 -19.17 12.20 -56.16
CA ALA A 13 -19.45 11.26 -55.07
C ALA A 13 -19.94 12.05 -53.86
N LEU A 14 -21.25 12.03 -53.61
CA LEU A 14 -21.82 12.45 -52.32
C LEU A 14 -21.38 11.47 -51.24
N GLY A 15 -20.37 11.84 -50.47
CA GLY A 15 -19.98 11.16 -49.26
C GLY A 15 -21.01 11.37 -48.16
N VAL A 16 -21.82 10.39 -47.86
CA VAL A 16 -22.68 10.38 -46.69
C VAL A 16 -21.81 10.34 -45.43
N PHE A 17 -21.69 11.48 -44.76
CA PHE A 17 -21.00 11.57 -43.46
C PHE A 17 -21.93 10.99 -42.40
N VAL A 18 -21.72 9.73 -42.02
CA VAL A 18 -22.38 9.11 -40.86
C VAL A 18 -21.57 9.45 -39.62
N PRO A 19 -22.09 10.23 -38.66
CA PRO A 19 -21.43 10.43 -37.40
C PRO A 19 -21.43 9.10 -36.62
N ARG A 20 -20.25 8.50 -36.44
CA ARG A 20 -20.10 7.42 -35.48
C ARG A 20 -20.27 7.99 -34.08
N LEU A 21 -21.38 7.66 -33.45
CA LEU A 21 -21.53 7.78 -32.00
C LEU A 21 -20.46 6.89 -31.34
N ALA A 22 -19.41 7.54 -30.83
CA ALA A 22 -18.48 6.88 -29.95
C ALA A 22 -19.24 6.49 -28.69
N ALA A 23 -19.59 5.24 -28.55
CA ALA A 23 -20.06 4.67 -27.30
C ALA A 23 -18.92 4.81 -26.27
N SER A 24 -19.06 5.77 -25.37
CA SER A 24 -18.26 5.89 -24.18
C SER A 24 -18.57 4.67 -23.30
N GLN A 25 -17.77 3.64 -23.42
CA GLN A 25 -17.86 2.49 -22.56
C GLN A 25 -17.11 2.75 -21.25
N GLY A 26 -17.86 2.65 -20.21
CA GLY A 26 -17.40 2.06 -18.98
C GLY A 26 -16.72 3.02 -18.03
N GLY A 27 -17.51 3.65 -17.20
CA GLY A 27 -17.07 3.98 -15.87
C GLY A 27 -16.61 2.72 -15.16
N GLY A 28 -15.32 2.39 -15.30
CA GLY A 28 -14.66 1.49 -14.39
C GLY A 28 -14.62 2.17 -13.04
N THR A 29 -15.38 1.68 -12.08
CA THR A 29 -15.13 2.00 -10.66
C THR A 29 -13.63 1.89 -10.41
N PRO A 30 -12.98 2.88 -9.76
CA PRO A 30 -11.60 2.74 -9.35
C PRO A 30 -11.50 1.55 -8.39
N GLN A 31 -11.11 0.40 -8.89
CA GLN A 31 -10.68 -0.68 -8.02
C GLN A 31 -9.50 -0.14 -7.22
N PRO A 32 -9.54 -0.24 -5.86
CA PRO A 32 -8.37 0.10 -5.06
C PRO A 32 -7.19 -0.67 -5.65
N GLY A 33 -6.19 0.08 -6.12
CA GLY A 33 -5.09 -0.45 -6.91
C GLY A 33 -4.50 -1.69 -6.29
N ARG A 34 -4.71 -2.81 -6.97
CA ARG A 34 -3.94 -4.02 -6.75
C ARG A 34 -2.51 -3.66 -7.15
N GLN A 35 -1.72 -3.22 -6.19
CA GLN A 35 -0.29 -3.02 -6.40
C GLN A 35 0.32 -4.37 -6.78
N ARG A 36 0.42 -4.59 -8.07
CA ARG A 36 1.17 -5.72 -8.62
C ARG A 36 2.64 -5.47 -8.33
N GLY A 37 3.24 -6.33 -7.54
CA GLY A 37 4.65 -6.57 -7.77
C GLY A 37 5.61 -6.49 -6.61
N THR A 38 5.20 -6.29 -5.36
CA THR A 38 6.21 -6.22 -4.29
C THR A 38 5.90 -7.03 -3.03
N GLY A 39 4.76 -7.71 -3.00
CA GLY A 39 4.42 -8.53 -1.84
C GLY A 39 4.44 -7.78 -0.48
N LEU A 40 4.31 -6.46 -0.52
CA LEU A 40 4.28 -5.62 0.67
C LEU A 40 2.83 -5.24 1.00
N VAL A 41 2.31 -5.73 2.10
CA VAL A 41 0.98 -5.36 2.60
C VAL A 41 1.09 -4.88 4.04
N LEU A 42 0.60 -3.67 4.30
CA LEU A 42 0.41 -3.17 5.65
C LEU A 42 -1.08 -3.29 6.00
N GLY A 43 -1.40 -4.12 6.99
CA GLY A 43 -2.77 -4.30 7.48
C GLY A 43 -3.27 -3.12 8.32
N GLN A 44 -4.58 -3.08 8.58
CA GLN A 44 -5.14 -2.16 9.55
C GLN A 44 -4.79 -2.65 10.95
N ASN A 45 -4.33 -1.74 11.82
CA ASN A 45 -4.09 -2.07 13.21
C ASN A 45 -5.40 -2.46 13.92
N TYR A 46 -5.32 -3.33 14.88
CA TYR A 46 -6.46 -3.76 15.67
C TYR A 46 -6.10 -3.93 17.17
N PRO A 47 -6.99 -3.46 18.06
CA PRO A 47 -8.18 -2.66 17.77
C PRO A 47 -7.84 -1.31 17.13
N ASN A 48 -8.83 -0.68 16.45
CA ASN A 48 -8.76 0.68 15.95
C ASN A 48 -10.19 1.28 15.96
N PRO A 49 -10.51 2.25 16.79
CA PRO A 49 -9.65 2.94 17.78
C PRO A 49 -9.06 2.00 18.82
N PHE A 50 -7.93 2.37 19.40
CA PHE A 50 -7.27 1.56 20.43
C PHE A 50 -6.90 2.35 21.67
N GLY A 51 -6.78 1.63 22.75
CA GLY A 51 -6.21 2.05 24.03
C GLY A 51 -6.24 0.87 25.00
N PRO A 52 -5.15 0.56 25.71
CA PRO A 52 -3.83 1.18 25.62
C PRO A 52 -2.92 0.58 24.54
N GLU A 53 -3.30 -0.54 23.92
CA GLU A 53 -2.43 -1.33 23.03
C GLU A 53 -3.08 -1.67 21.69
N THR A 54 -2.24 -1.94 20.68
CA THR A 54 -2.71 -2.38 19.36
C THR A 54 -1.71 -3.30 18.70
N ARG A 55 -2.21 -4.09 17.74
CA ARG A 55 -1.43 -4.96 16.87
C ARG A 55 -1.49 -4.48 15.44
N ILE A 56 -0.38 -4.55 14.75
CA ILE A 56 -0.23 -4.09 13.37
C ILE A 56 0.19 -5.29 12.52
N PRO A 57 -0.73 -5.91 11.77
CA PRO A 57 -0.39 -6.99 10.86
C PRO A 57 0.27 -6.45 9.59
N PHE A 58 1.26 -7.17 9.06
CA PHE A 58 1.90 -6.84 7.80
C PHE A 58 2.41 -8.09 7.10
N VAL A 59 2.63 -7.98 5.80
CA VAL A 59 3.12 -9.06 4.95
C VAL A 59 4.40 -8.62 4.26
N VAL A 60 5.39 -9.49 4.25
CA VAL A 60 6.68 -9.31 3.57
C VAL A 60 6.82 -10.38 2.50
N GLY A 61 7.19 -9.98 1.29
CA GLY A 61 7.24 -10.90 0.16
C GLY A 61 5.84 -11.25 -0.36
N ASP A 62 5.69 -12.42 -0.98
CA ASP A 62 4.44 -12.88 -1.60
C ASP A 62 4.00 -14.25 -1.03
N PRO A 63 3.64 -14.33 0.28
CA PRO A 63 3.14 -15.58 0.86
C PRO A 63 1.73 -15.90 0.32
N PRO A 64 1.37 -17.18 0.19
CA PRO A 64 2.14 -18.36 0.55
C PRO A 64 3.17 -18.81 -0.51
N ALA A 65 3.20 -18.15 -1.68
CA ALA A 65 4.05 -18.57 -2.80
C ALA A 65 5.54 -18.46 -2.45
N CYS A 66 5.97 -17.34 -1.83
CA CYS A 66 7.35 -17.11 -1.39
C CYS A 66 8.39 -17.62 -2.40
N ALA A 67 8.41 -17.03 -3.61
CA ALA A 67 9.27 -17.48 -4.71
C ALA A 67 10.75 -17.61 -4.31
N GLU A 68 11.19 -16.78 -3.35
CA GLU A 68 12.53 -16.82 -2.76
C GLU A 68 12.42 -16.97 -1.22
N PRO A 69 12.18 -18.17 -0.70
CA PRO A 69 11.89 -18.36 0.73
C PRO A 69 13.06 -18.02 1.66
N THR A 70 14.29 -18.07 1.15
CA THR A 70 15.51 -17.73 1.91
C THR A 70 15.90 -16.27 1.81
N ARG A 71 15.26 -15.49 0.93
CA ARG A 71 15.51 -14.07 0.79
C ARG A 71 15.15 -13.34 2.07
N LYS A 72 16.05 -12.47 2.50
CA LYS A 72 15.82 -11.58 3.64
C LYS A 72 15.49 -10.18 3.14
N TYR A 73 14.52 -9.60 3.79
CA TYR A 73 14.02 -8.24 3.53
C TYR A 73 14.36 -7.39 4.75
N LYS A 74 14.91 -6.21 4.53
CA LYS A 74 15.14 -5.24 5.61
C LYS A 74 13.85 -4.51 5.92
N VAL A 75 13.31 -4.70 7.11
CA VAL A 75 11.99 -4.22 7.50
C VAL A 75 12.09 -3.19 8.62
N LYS A 76 11.36 -2.08 8.47
CA LYS A 76 11.25 -1.01 9.45
C LYS A 76 9.79 -0.62 9.60
N LEU A 77 9.30 -0.53 10.85
CA LEU A 77 7.94 -0.09 11.16
C LEU A 77 8.00 1.01 12.21
N GLU A 78 7.52 2.17 11.88
CA GLU A 78 7.60 3.37 12.70
C GLU A 78 6.24 4.02 12.85
N ILE A 79 5.99 4.62 14.01
CA ILE A 79 4.78 5.36 14.31
C ILE A 79 5.12 6.84 14.49
N TYR A 80 4.33 7.69 13.86
CA TYR A 80 4.52 9.14 13.84
C TYR A 80 3.27 9.87 14.29
N ASN A 81 3.44 11.05 14.88
CA ASN A 81 2.35 12.01 15.06
C ASN A 81 2.10 12.78 13.74
N LEU A 82 1.08 13.64 13.73
CA LEU A 82 0.75 14.46 12.55
C LEU A 82 1.80 15.53 12.21
N LEU A 83 2.75 15.79 13.10
CA LEU A 83 3.91 16.65 12.86
C LEU A 83 5.11 15.90 12.31
N ALA A 84 4.92 14.64 11.88
CA ALA A 84 5.97 13.75 11.39
C ALA A 84 7.10 13.50 12.41
N GLN A 85 6.82 13.61 13.71
CA GLN A 85 7.77 13.26 14.75
C GLN A 85 7.61 11.78 15.09
N LEU A 86 8.73 11.07 15.22
CA LEU A 86 8.74 9.66 15.62
C LEU A 86 8.18 9.52 17.04
N VAL A 87 7.20 8.66 17.18
CA VAL A 87 6.49 8.40 18.43
C VAL A 87 6.87 7.05 19.03
N ALA A 88 6.98 6.04 18.19
CA ALA A 88 7.32 4.70 18.65
C ALA A 88 7.87 3.83 17.50
N VAL A 89 8.60 2.80 17.89
CA VAL A 89 8.97 1.65 17.05
C VAL A 89 8.28 0.43 17.63
N PRO A 90 7.26 -0.13 16.97
CA PRO A 90 6.59 -1.34 17.43
C PRO A 90 7.54 -2.53 17.53
N VAL A 91 7.21 -3.49 18.40
CA VAL A 91 8.00 -4.70 18.57
C VAL A 91 7.38 -5.86 17.81
N LEU A 92 8.20 -6.70 17.21
CA LEU A 92 7.76 -7.88 16.47
C LEU A 92 7.19 -8.92 17.45
N GLN A 93 5.98 -9.39 17.19
CA GLN A 93 5.41 -10.54 17.88
C GLN A 93 5.70 -11.80 17.08
N ASN A 94 6.52 -12.69 17.62
CA ASN A 94 6.73 -14.00 17.02
C ASN A 94 5.60 -14.94 17.42
N GLY A 95 4.95 -15.55 16.44
CA GLY A 95 3.70 -16.31 16.56
C GLY A 95 3.68 -17.52 17.51
N THR A 96 4.76 -17.84 18.20
CA THR A 96 4.82 -18.96 19.15
C THR A 96 5.39 -18.63 20.53
N ASN A 97 6.00 -17.45 20.72
CA ASN A 97 6.56 -17.06 22.03
C ASN A 97 6.10 -15.66 22.43
N LEU A 98 4.94 -15.62 23.06
CA LEU A 98 4.34 -14.42 23.67
C LEU A 98 5.16 -13.83 24.83
N LEU A 99 6.29 -14.42 25.20
CA LEU A 99 7.02 -14.11 26.42
C LEU A 99 8.44 -13.56 26.22
N THR A 100 8.96 -13.56 25.03
CA THR A 100 10.22 -12.86 24.75
C THR A 100 9.90 -11.48 24.25
N GLY A 101 10.27 -10.46 24.98
CA GLY A 101 10.14 -9.05 24.61
C GLY A 101 10.52 -8.89 23.16
N GLY A 102 9.55 -8.50 22.32
CA GLY A 102 9.71 -8.50 20.89
C GLY A 102 10.84 -7.57 20.45
N GLN A 103 11.55 -7.98 19.43
CA GLN A 103 12.57 -7.14 18.83
C GLN A 103 11.89 -5.92 18.18
N PRO A 104 12.36 -4.67 18.42
CA PRO A 104 11.87 -3.51 17.70
C PRO A 104 12.01 -3.71 16.20
N VAL A 105 10.97 -3.39 15.44
CA VAL A 105 10.99 -3.49 13.97
C VAL A 105 11.73 -2.31 13.37
N GLU A 106 13.05 -2.26 13.61
CA GLU A 106 13.96 -1.20 13.20
C GLU A 106 15.10 -1.76 12.36
N GLY A 107 14.84 -2.00 11.07
CA GLY A 107 15.82 -2.58 10.16
C GLY A 107 16.08 -4.07 10.40
N VAL A 108 15.10 -4.79 10.90
CA VAL A 108 15.18 -6.24 11.10
C VAL A 108 15.14 -6.99 9.77
N GLU A 109 15.87 -8.10 9.69
CA GLU A 109 15.84 -8.98 8.53
C GLU A 109 14.74 -10.03 8.70
N LEU A 110 13.71 -9.96 7.86
CA LEU A 110 12.62 -10.93 7.84
C LEU A 110 12.57 -11.67 6.50
N THR A 111 12.17 -12.92 6.54
CA THR A 111 11.90 -13.71 5.32
C THR A 111 10.49 -13.43 4.80
N CYS A 112 10.15 -13.98 3.64
CA CYS A 112 8.78 -13.96 3.14
C CYS A 112 7.82 -14.57 4.17
N GLY A 113 6.75 -13.83 4.51
CA GLY A 113 5.78 -14.29 5.49
C GLY A 113 4.82 -13.21 5.98
N THR A 114 3.92 -13.63 6.87
CA THR A 114 2.97 -12.76 7.56
C THR A 114 3.45 -12.52 8.99
N TYR A 115 3.46 -11.28 9.41
CA TYR A 115 3.98 -10.84 10.69
C TYR A 115 2.99 -9.95 11.41
N THR A 116 3.16 -9.84 12.71
CA THR A 116 2.40 -8.90 13.55
C THR A 116 3.37 -8.15 14.45
N ALA A 117 3.26 -6.84 14.45
CA ALA A 117 3.95 -5.99 15.41
C ALA A 117 2.99 -5.52 16.50
N TYR A 118 3.53 -5.21 17.66
CA TYR A 118 2.81 -4.77 18.84
C TYR A 118 3.28 -3.39 19.30
N TRP A 119 2.35 -2.56 19.70
CA TRP A 119 2.60 -1.28 20.34
C TRP A 119 1.71 -1.11 21.57
N ASN A 120 2.33 -0.75 22.69
CA ASN A 120 1.67 -0.55 23.99
C ASN A 120 1.13 0.87 24.18
N GLY A 121 1.11 1.69 23.15
CA GLY A 121 0.64 3.08 23.23
C GLY A 121 1.58 4.05 23.94
N ASN A 122 2.79 3.63 24.27
CA ASN A 122 3.76 4.49 24.94
C ASN A 122 4.62 5.27 23.93
N TYR A 123 5.07 6.46 24.37
CA TYR A 123 5.99 7.30 23.63
C TYR A 123 7.42 6.76 23.77
N LEU A 124 8.01 6.32 22.64
CA LEU A 124 9.33 5.71 22.55
C LEU A 124 9.50 4.60 23.63
N SER A 125 10.65 4.53 24.26
CA SER A 125 10.94 3.56 25.34
C SER A 125 10.51 4.04 26.72
N THR A 126 9.61 5.03 26.80
CA THR A 126 9.12 5.57 28.07
C THR A 126 7.90 4.83 28.56
N GLN A 127 7.54 5.05 29.84
CA GLN A 127 6.29 4.56 30.43
C GLN A 127 5.11 5.52 30.17
N ARG A 128 5.33 6.61 29.44
CA ARG A 128 4.33 7.65 29.22
C ARG A 128 3.49 7.31 27.99
N GLN A 129 2.21 7.12 28.19
CA GLN A 129 1.26 6.92 27.11
C GLN A 129 1.11 8.19 26.26
N VAL A 130 0.95 7.97 24.95
CA VAL A 130 0.67 9.05 23.99
C VAL A 130 -0.71 9.65 24.22
N ALA A 131 -0.95 10.87 23.76
CA ALA A 131 -2.26 11.51 23.83
C ALA A 131 -3.26 10.84 22.88
N SER A 132 -4.56 10.96 23.18
CA SER A 132 -5.61 10.62 22.23
C SER A 132 -5.46 11.43 20.95
N GLY A 133 -5.65 10.82 19.81
CA GLY A 133 -5.50 11.48 18.52
C GLY A 133 -5.17 10.53 17.36
N VAL A 134 -4.94 11.12 16.19
CA VAL A 134 -4.56 10.40 14.97
C VAL A 134 -3.04 10.27 14.91
N TYR A 135 -2.59 9.06 14.61
CA TYR A 135 -1.19 8.71 14.37
C TYR A 135 -1.05 8.03 13.02
N LEU A 136 0.13 8.13 12.43
CA LEU A 136 0.50 7.46 11.20
C LEU A 136 1.48 6.34 11.52
N TYR A 137 1.31 5.18 10.91
CA TYR A 137 2.31 4.12 10.96
C TYR A 137 2.81 3.80 9.55
N ARG A 138 4.13 3.70 9.45
CA ARG A 138 4.87 3.58 8.20
C ARG A 138 5.68 2.29 8.21
N LEU A 139 5.37 1.42 7.27
CA LEU A 139 6.14 0.22 6.98
C LEU A 139 7.08 0.49 5.80
N ASP A 140 8.35 0.16 5.97
CA ASP A 140 9.37 0.24 4.94
C ASP A 140 10.00 -1.16 4.79
N VAL A 141 9.98 -1.68 3.58
CA VAL A 141 10.60 -2.96 3.24
C VAL A 141 11.51 -2.76 2.03
N ASP A 142 12.80 -2.87 2.22
CA ASP A 142 13.83 -2.65 1.18
C ASP A 142 13.65 -1.29 0.46
N GLY A 143 13.21 -0.25 1.18
CA GLY A 143 12.95 1.09 0.63
C GLY A 143 11.56 1.29 0.02
N GLN A 144 10.73 0.26 0.00
CA GLN A 144 9.32 0.40 -0.39
C GLN A 144 8.46 0.73 0.82
N VAL A 145 7.66 1.76 0.70
CA VAL A 145 6.96 2.37 1.83
C VAL A 145 5.45 2.31 1.66
N VAL A 146 4.78 1.86 2.73
CA VAL A 146 3.33 1.95 2.88
C VAL A 146 2.99 2.64 4.19
N VAL A 147 2.02 3.55 4.17
CA VAL A 147 1.59 4.31 5.35
C VAL A 147 0.10 4.11 5.57
N LYS A 148 -0.29 3.96 6.83
CA LYS A 148 -1.69 3.97 7.27
C LYS A 148 -1.87 4.84 8.50
N LYS A 149 -3.13 5.12 8.83
CA LYS A 149 -3.51 5.89 10.03
C LYS A 149 -4.18 5.01 11.06
N MET A 150 -4.02 5.38 12.32
CA MET A 150 -4.70 4.78 13.46
C MET A 150 -5.22 5.86 14.41
N LEU A 151 -6.22 5.52 15.22
CA LEU A 151 -6.82 6.39 16.20
C LEU A 151 -6.55 5.85 17.61
N VAL A 152 -5.92 6.69 18.43
CA VAL A 152 -5.70 6.43 19.86
C VAL A 152 -6.83 7.07 20.65
N VAL A 153 -7.40 6.32 21.58
CA VAL A 153 -8.41 6.80 22.54
C VAL A 153 -7.98 6.43 23.97
N LYS A 154 -8.28 7.31 24.91
CA LYS A 154 -8.05 7.08 26.35
C LYS A 154 -9.37 7.00 27.05
#